data_46d71f3456dc4ebe140da3635247ecb3
#
_entry.id   46d71f3456dc4ebe140da3635247ecb3
#
_cell.length_a   1.000
_cell.length_b   1.000
_cell.length_c   1.000
_cell.angle_alpha   90.00
_cell.angle_beta   90.00
_cell.angle_gamma   90.00
#
_symmetry.space_group_name_H-M   'P 1'
#
loop_
_entity.id
_entity.type
_entity.pdbx_description
1 polymer ?
#
loop_
_entity_poly.entity_id
_entity_poly.type
_entity_poly.pdbx_seq_one_letter_code
_entity_poly.pdbx_strand_id
1 'polypeptide(L)'
;METLFKCSINSLDVYKPYILFGSVLNVAVLPPSSENLFIDMADRLYEDGWKELGYVYVNIDDCWASMDRDKDGRLQADPNRFPGGINKLARYMHDRGLKLGIYGDMGTHTCGGYPGTTVDKIDIDAQTFADWEVDMLKFDGCYSNAVEQELGYPLMSKALNATGRPIGYSCSWPAYQGGLPPKVNYTQLGQICNLWRNYGDIQDSWSSVLSIADWFFENQDVLAPAAGPGRWNDPDMLVIGDFGLSMDQSRSQMALWAIMAAPLFMSNDLRTISSGARSILQNKMIISINQDPLGIQGRRILKEKSGIEVYWRPLSNNASALVFFSRRNDMPYRYQTSLSKLNYTTGSYKVTDVYTDQTDVLKDSTEFVVSVNPTGVVMWYVSAPGKLQYHPFIRGNKLHRQTYDVKQNNFL
;
A
#
# COMPACT_ATOMS: atom_id res chain seq x y z
N MET A 1 19.74 -12.59 9.93
CA MET A 1 18.47 -12.17 9.32
C MET A 1 18.85 -11.49 8.03
N GLU A 2 18.64 -12.17 6.91
CA GLU A 2 18.96 -11.60 5.60
C GLU A 2 17.94 -10.51 5.30
N THR A 3 18.43 -9.28 5.21
CA THR A 3 17.63 -8.13 4.82
C THR A 3 17.28 -8.30 3.35
N LEU A 4 16.03 -8.59 3.07
CA LEU A 4 15.53 -8.77 1.73
C LEU A 4 15.46 -7.40 1.03
N PHE A 5 16.24 -7.25 -0.04
CA PHE A 5 16.28 -6.02 -0.83
C PHE A 5 14.96 -5.80 -1.57
N LYS A 6 14.34 -4.68 -1.33
CA LYS A 6 13.03 -4.33 -1.88
C LYS A 6 13.15 -3.12 -2.81
N CYS A 7 12.56 -3.21 -3.98
CA CYS A 7 12.46 -2.12 -4.92
C CYS A 7 10.99 -1.85 -5.27
N SER A 8 10.50 -0.65 -5.16
CA SER A 8 9.06 -0.33 -5.28
C SER A 8 8.74 0.80 -6.26
N ILE A 9 7.55 0.81 -6.85
CA ILE A 9 7.14 1.73 -7.92
C ILE A 9 5.83 2.47 -7.63
N ASN A 10 5.78 3.81 -7.86
CA ASN A 10 4.72 4.64 -7.32
C ASN A 10 4.41 6.00 -7.95
N SER A 11 3.17 6.52 -7.80
CA SER A 11 2.78 7.90 -8.14
C SER A 11 2.30 8.73 -6.94
N LEU A 12 2.97 9.86 -6.69
CA LEU A 12 2.52 10.92 -5.81
C LEU A 12 2.32 12.20 -6.63
N ASP A 13 1.08 12.48 -7.00
CA ASP A 13 0.70 13.85 -7.31
C ASP A 13 0.22 14.46 -5.99
N VAL A 14 0.91 15.46 -5.47
CA VAL A 14 0.63 16.08 -4.15
C VAL A 14 -0.80 16.63 -4.07
N TYR A 15 -1.48 16.76 -5.22
CA TYR A 15 -2.84 17.28 -5.36
C TYR A 15 -3.89 16.24 -5.79
N LYS A 16 -3.53 14.94 -5.97
CA LYS A 16 -4.50 13.89 -6.29
C LYS A 16 -4.55 12.85 -5.19
N PRO A 17 -5.76 12.37 -4.82
CA PRO A 17 -5.94 11.44 -3.69
C PRO A 17 -5.46 10.01 -3.98
N TYR A 18 -4.73 9.78 -5.06
CA TYR A 18 -4.42 8.46 -5.56
C TYR A 18 -2.94 8.13 -5.42
N ILE A 19 -2.66 7.02 -4.77
CA ILE A 19 -1.31 6.48 -4.68
C ILE A 19 -1.38 5.02 -5.14
N LEU A 20 -0.85 4.74 -6.32
CA LEU A 20 -0.57 3.41 -6.82
C LEU A 20 0.92 3.14 -6.66
N PHE A 21 1.24 2.02 -6.03
CA PHE A 21 2.60 1.64 -5.77
C PHE A 21 2.92 0.29 -6.44
N GLY A 22 3.95 0.22 -7.24
CA GLY A 22 4.45 -1.01 -7.81
C GLY A 22 5.91 -1.24 -7.44
N SER A 23 6.26 -2.40 -6.99
CA SER A 23 7.61 -2.79 -6.59
C SER A 23 8.24 -3.78 -7.52
N VAL A 24 9.55 -3.77 -7.53
CA VAL A 24 10.32 -4.77 -8.22
C VAL A 24 11.39 -5.34 -7.34
N LEU A 25 11.30 -6.62 -7.21
CA LEU A 25 12.29 -7.59 -6.82
C LEU A 25 12.63 -7.70 -5.35
N ASN A 26 12.20 -8.81 -4.84
CA ASN A 26 12.82 -9.48 -3.74
C ASN A 26 13.35 -10.84 -4.21
N VAL A 27 14.60 -10.94 -4.57
CA VAL A 27 15.19 -12.23 -4.91
C VAL A 27 16.39 -12.46 -4.02
N ALA A 28 16.25 -13.38 -3.09
CA ALA A 28 17.30 -13.89 -2.23
C ALA A 28 18.45 -14.58 -2.99
N VAL A 29 18.45 -14.57 -4.32
CA VAL A 29 19.35 -15.35 -5.17
C VAL A 29 19.92 -14.56 -6.35
N LEU A 30 19.60 -13.28 -6.52
CA LEU A 30 20.13 -12.47 -7.61
C LEU A 30 21.23 -11.50 -7.14
N PRO A 31 22.12 -11.07 -8.06
CA PRO A 31 23.17 -10.11 -7.72
C PRO A 31 22.57 -8.84 -7.10
N PRO A 32 23.35 -8.11 -6.32
CA PRO A 32 22.87 -6.92 -5.63
C PRO A 32 22.17 -5.97 -6.57
N SER A 33 21.15 -5.27 -6.09
CA SER A 33 20.39 -4.26 -6.85
C SER A 33 21.32 -3.34 -7.63
N SER A 34 21.05 -3.13 -8.90
CA SER A 34 21.90 -2.36 -9.80
C SER A 34 21.08 -1.39 -10.65
N GLU A 35 21.73 -0.33 -11.16
CA GLU A 35 21.11 0.63 -12.08
C GLU A 35 20.35 -0.06 -13.22
N ASN A 36 20.94 -1.10 -13.81
CA ASN A 36 20.32 -1.83 -14.93
C ASN A 36 19.02 -2.54 -14.52
N LEU A 37 18.95 -3.12 -13.31
CA LEU A 37 17.72 -3.73 -12.84
C LEU A 37 16.56 -2.72 -12.80
N PHE A 38 16.81 -1.53 -12.25
CA PHE A 38 15.78 -0.49 -12.16
C PHE A 38 15.39 0.08 -13.54
N ILE A 39 16.35 0.16 -14.46
CA ILE A 39 16.11 0.50 -15.86
C ILE A 39 15.19 -0.53 -16.52
N ASP A 40 15.50 -1.83 -16.40
CA ASP A 40 14.67 -2.89 -16.96
C ASP A 40 13.24 -2.84 -16.44
N MET A 41 13.07 -2.58 -15.11
CA MET A 41 11.75 -2.46 -14.53
C MET A 41 10.99 -1.24 -15.02
N ALA A 42 11.66 -0.10 -15.16
CA ALA A 42 11.06 1.10 -15.72
C ALA A 42 10.57 0.87 -17.16
N ASP A 43 11.37 0.16 -17.96
CA ASP A 43 10.98 -0.20 -19.32
C ASP A 43 9.74 -1.10 -19.33
N ARG A 44 9.69 -2.12 -18.46
CA ARG A 44 8.48 -2.98 -18.33
C ARG A 44 7.25 -2.21 -17.88
N LEU A 45 7.40 -1.25 -16.96
CA LEU A 45 6.28 -0.40 -16.55
C LEU A 45 5.77 0.47 -17.68
N TYR A 46 6.67 1.00 -18.48
CA TYR A 46 6.35 1.89 -19.58
C TYR A 46 5.77 1.12 -20.78
N GLU A 47 6.32 -0.06 -21.11
CA GLU A 47 5.96 -0.81 -22.31
C GLU A 47 4.77 -1.75 -22.14
N ASP A 48 4.56 -2.28 -20.92
CA ASP A 48 3.61 -3.37 -20.67
C ASP A 48 2.26 -2.94 -20.09
N GLY A 49 1.92 -1.63 -20.17
CA GLY A 49 0.61 -1.10 -19.78
C GLY A 49 0.43 -0.89 -18.27
N TRP A 50 1.50 -0.97 -17.47
CA TRP A 50 1.43 -0.72 -16.02
C TRP A 50 1.26 0.76 -15.69
N LYS A 51 2.00 1.61 -16.42
CA LYS A 51 1.94 3.07 -16.24
C LYS A 51 0.54 3.62 -16.45
N GLU A 52 -0.17 3.14 -17.47
CA GLU A 52 -1.55 3.54 -17.79
C GLU A 52 -2.54 3.17 -16.69
N LEU A 53 -2.19 2.15 -15.89
CA LEU A 53 -2.96 1.75 -14.71
C LEU A 53 -2.59 2.53 -13.46
N GLY A 54 -1.56 3.40 -13.56
CA GLY A 54 -1.12 4.27 -12.48
C GLY A 54 0.08 3.75 -11.68
N TYR A 55 0.71 2.65 -12.08
CA TYR A 55 1.99 2.23 -11.50
C TYR A 55 3.10 3.08 -12.09
N VAL A 56 3.52 4.13 -11.39
CA VAL A 56 4.42 5.15 -11.96
C VAL A 56 5.67 5.43 -11.14
N TYR A 57 5.88 4.76 -9.99
CA TYR A 57 7.14 4.90 -9.23
C TYR A 57 8.02 3.68 -9.36
N VAL A 58 9.33 3.90 -9.45
CA VAL A 58 10.38 2.91 -9.24
C VAL A 58 11.08 3.28 -7.93
N ASN A 59 10.98 2.45 -6.90
CA ASN A 59 11.61 2.75 -5.61
C ASN A 59 12.81 1.83 -5.37
N ILE A 60 13.93 2.45 -5.04
CA ILE A 60 15.13 1.75 -4.57
C ILE A 60 14.99 1.56 -3.06
N ASP A 61 15.06 0.31 -2.59
CA ASP A 61 15.14 0.02 -1.15
C ASP A 61 16.60 0.01 -0.68
N ASP A 62 16.91 -0.47 0.53
CA ASP A 62 18.22 -0.42 1.16
C ASP A 62 19.36 -0.97 0.27
N CYS A 63 20.60 -0.76 0.70
CA CYS A 63 21.82 -1.26 0.06
C CYS A 63 22.17 -0.64 -1.30
N TRP A 64 21.70 0.56 -1.60
CA TRP A 64 22.07 1.30 -2.80
C TRP A 64 23.34 2.16 -2.60
N ALA A 65 23.62 2.56 -1.35
CA ALA A 65 24.68 3.50 -1.00
C ALA A 65 26.07 2.86 -0.99
N SER A 66 27.08 3.70 -1.09
CA SER A 66 28.47 3.37 -0.70
C SER A 66 28.58 3.23 0.81
N MET A 67 29.61 2.51 1.28
CA MET A 67 29.87 2.33 2.72
C MET A 67 30.31 3.63 3.41
N ASP A 68 30.77 4.60 2.65
CA ASP A 68 31.22 5.90 3.17
C ASP A 68 30.43 7.04 2.52
N ARG A 69 30.25 8.13 3.27
CA ARG A 69 29.79 9.40 2.72
C ARG A 69 30.92 10.06 1.91
N ASP A 70 30.57 10.99 1.03
CA ASP A 70 31.57 11.76 0.30
C ASP A 70 32.34 12.75 1.18
N LYS A 71 33.33 13.44 0.61
CA LYS A 71 34.15 14.44 1.33
C LYS A 71 33.36 15.61 1.91
N ASP A 72 32.18 15.87 1.40
CA ASP A 72 31.29 16.94 1.85
C ASP A 72 30.24 16.42 2.86
N GLY A 73 30.33 15.12 3.23
CA GLY A 73 29.47 14.43 4.18
C GLY A 73 28.13 13.98 3.59
N ARG A 74 27.95 14.02 2.26
CA ARG A 74 26.73 13.60 1.57
C ARG A 74 26.69 12.08 1.38
N LEU A 75 25.51 11.52 1.34
CA LEU A 75 25.30 10.16 0.84
C LEU A 75 25.75 10.06 -0.61
N GLN A 76 26.25 8.91 -1.01
CA GLN A 76 26.64 8.62 -2.40
C GLN A 76 26.22 7.22 -2.79
N ALA A 77 25.85 7.04 -4.05
CA ALA A 77 25.55 5.73 -4.60
C ALA A 77 26.81 4.86 -4.71
N ASP A 78 26.65 3.55 -4.57
CA ASP A 78 27.72 2.59 -4.85
C ASP A 78 28.11 2.68 -6.34
N PRO A 79 29.36 3.07 -6.67
CA PRO A 79 29.78 3.31 -8.05
C PRO A 79 29.80 2.05 -8.92
N ASN A 80 29.86 0.87 -8.34
CA ASN A 80 29.85 -0.39 -9.09
C ASN A 80 28.42 -0.79 -9.46
N ARG A 81 27.46 -0.52 -8.59
CA ARG A 81 26.06 -0.88 -8.79
C ARG A 81 25.25 0.21 -9.48
N PHE A 82 25.60 1.48 -9.24
CA PHE A 82 24.98 2.66 -9.82
C PHE A 82 26.01 3.58 -10.49
N PRO A 83 26.69 3.10 -11.53
CA PRO A 83 27.76 3.87 -12.17
C PRO A 83 27.32 5.21 -12.76
N GLY A 84 26.03 5.35 -13.09
CA GLY A 84 25.45 6.60 -13.54
C GLY A 84 25.04 7.55 -12.44
N GLY A 85 24.96 7.05 -11.18
CA GLY A 85 24.44 7.78 -10.05
C GLY A 85 22.91 7.90 -10.01
N ILE A 86 22.38 8.28 -8.85
CA ILE A 86 20.93 8.35 -8.62
C ILE A 86 20.23 9.40 -9.49
N ASN A 87 20.84 10.56 -9.69
CA ASN A 87 20.24 11.62 -10.51
C ASN A 87 20.00 11.18 -11.97
N LYS A 88 20.97 10.49 -12.59
CA LYS A 88 20.78 9.97 -13.96
C LYS A 88 19.65 8.94 -14.01
N LEU A 89 19.54 8.09 -13.00
CA LEU A 89 18.46 7.11 -12.89
C LEU A 89 17.10 7.79 -12.70
N ALA A 90 17.02 8.85 -11.88
CA ALA A 90 15.80 9.64 -11.71
C ALA A 90 15.34 10.26 -13.05
N ARG A 91 16.25 10.85 -13.79
CA ARG A 91 15.94 11.39 -15.13
C ARG A 91 15.47 10.33 -16.10
N TYR A 92 16.07 9.13 -16.06
CA TYR A 92 15.62 8.01 -16.88
C TYR A 92 14.16 7.64 -16.60
N MET A 93 13.73 7.69 -15.32
CA MET A 93 12.33 7.51 -14.92
C MET A 93 11.46 8.65 -15.43
N HIS A 94 11.89 9.89 -15.23
CA HIS A 94 11.15 11.09 -15.62
C HIS A 94 10.91 11.16 -17.13
N ASP A 95 11.89 10.79 -17.94
CA ASP A 95 11.77 10.74 -19.41
C ASP A 95 10.67 9.77 -19.88
N ARG A 96 10.30 8.79 -19.04
CA ARG A 96 9.19 7.85 -19.26
C ARG A 96 7.88 8.27 -18.59
N GLY A 97 7.88 9.43 -17.91
CA GLY A 97 6.76 9.87 -17.10
C GLY A 97 6.56 8.98 -15.85
N LEU A 98 7.64 8.33 -15.41
CA LEU A 98 7.74 7.60 -14.15
C LEU A 98 8.42 8.48 -13.10
N LYS A 99 8.50 7.98 -11.86
CA LYS A 99 9.09 8.66 -10.72
C LYS A 99 10.07 7.73 -10.00
N LEU A 100 11.06 8.30 -9.30
CA LEU A 100 12.04 7.54 -8.54
C LEU A 100 11.83 7.75 -7.03
N GLY A 101 11.68 6.66 -6.30
CA GLY A 101 11.79 6.65 -4.84
C GLY A 101 13.13 6.11 -4.39
N ILE A 102 13.54 6.49 -3.17
CA ILE A 102 14.79 6.02 -2.57
C ILE A 102 14.56 5.67 -1.09
N TYR A 103 15.46 4.85 -0.55
CA TYR A 103 15.50 4.47 0.85
C TYR A 103 16.50 5.33 1.62
N GLY A 104 16.14 5.72 2.82
CA GLY A 104 17.00 6.27 3.86
C GLY A 104 16.63 5.67 5.21
N ASP A 105 17.39 5.96 6.25
CA ASP A 105 17.17 5.38 7.57
C ASP A 105 17.48 6.41 8.65
N MET A 106 16.57 6.56 9.63
CA MET A 106 16.83 7.36 10.82
C MET A 106 17.73 6.56 11.76
N GLY A 107 19.00 6.89 11.79
CA GLY A 107 19.95 6.19 12.64
C GLY A 107 21.39 6.35 12.16
N THR A 108 22.30 5.68 12.85
CA THR A 108 23.72 5.70 12.46
C THR A 108 24.01 4.88 11.22
N HIS A 109 23.22 3.83 10.99
CA HIS A 109 23.32 2.93 9.85
C HIS A 109 21.93 2.56 9.34
N THR A 110 21.85 2.14 8.08
CA THR A 110 20.66 1.49 7.54
C THR A 110 20.51 0.08 8.09
N CYS A 111 19.37 -0.55 7.88
CA CYS A 111 19.16 -1.96 8.28
C CYS A 111 20.16 -2.90 7.64
N GLY A 112 20.65 -2.59 6.43
CA GLY A 112 21.72 -3.31 5.72
C GLY A 112 23.15 -2.91 6.13
N GLY A 113 23.32 -1.97 7.07
CA GLY A 113 24.62 -1.56 7.61
C GLY A 113 25.32 -0.44 6.82
N TYR A 114 24.65 0.20 5.87
CA TYR A 114 25.17 1.37 5.14
C TYR A 114 25.00 2.66 5.96
N PRO A 115 25.60 3.79 5.53
CA PRO A 115 25.44 5.05 6.26
C PRO A 115 23.96 5.45 6.40
N GLY A 116 23.50 5.62 7.65
CA GLY A 116 22.20 6.15 7.98
C GLY A 116 22.20 7.68 8.10
N THR A 117 21.06 8.26 8.42
CA THR A 117 20.84 9.68 8.59
C THR A 117 20.66 10.00 10.07
N THR A 118 21.70 10.50 10.72
CA THR A 118 21.62 11.03 12.09
C THR A 118 21.00 12.43 12.09
N VAL A 119 20.56 12.92 13.25
CA VAL A 119 19.85 14.21 13.37
C VAL A 119 20.66 15.38 12.77
N ASP A 120 21.99 15.37 12.90
CA ASP A 120 22.89 16.38 12.32
C ASP A 120 23.09 16.24 10.80
N LYS A 121 22.62 15.18 10.19
CA LYS A 121 22.70 14.91 8.74
C LYS A 121 21.40 15.12 7.99
N ILE A 122 20.29 15.35 8.69
CA ILE A 122 18.95 15.43 8.07
C ILE A 122 18.91 16.47 6.95
N ASP A 123 19.40 17.69 7.18
CA ASP A 123 19.32 18.77 6.19
C ASP A 123 20.16 18.46 4.95
N ILE A 124 21.39 17.92 5.12
CA ILE A 124 22.26 17.58 3.99
C ILE A 124 21.71 16.40 3.19
N ASP A 125 21.10 15.42 3.85
CA ASP A 125 20.55 14.26 3.17
C ASP A 125 19.25 14.63 2.44
N ALA A 126 18.37 15.41 3.04
CA ALA A 126 17.17 15.91 2.38
C ALA A 126 17.53 16.73 1.11
N GLN A 127 18.54 17.60 1.20
CA GLN A 127 19.03 18.36 0.05
C GLN A 127 19.67 17.43 -0.99
N THR A 128 20.39 16.38 -0.58
CA THR A 128 20.99 15.41 -1.48
C THR A 128 19.92 14.67 -2.28
N PHE A 129 18.83 14.23 -1.63
CA PHE A 129 17.71 13.58 -2.34
C PHE A 129 17.02 14.54 -3.31
N ALA A 130 16.86 15.80 -2.94
CA ALA A 130 16.30 16.82 -3.82
C ALA A 130 17.19 17.11 -5.03
N ASP A 131 18.51 17.23 -4.84
CA ASP A 131 19.50 17.46 -5.89
C ASP A 131 19.55 16.26 -6.88
N TRP A 132 19.26 15.06 -6.40
CA TRP A 132 19.15 13.85 -7.23
C TRP A 132 17.79 13.72 -7.94
N GLU A 133 16.91 14.68 -7.75
CA GLU A 133 15.58 14.67 -8.36
C GLU A 133 14.71 13.48 -7.92
N VAL A 134 14.89 13.01 -6.67
CA VAL A 134 14.07 11.95 -6.07
C VAL A 134 12.64 12.45 -5.83
N ASP A 135 11.65 11.57 -5.99
CA ASP A 135 10.22 11.88 -5.87
C ASP A 135 9.58 11.29 -4.62
N MET A 136 10.24 10.32 -3.97
CA MET A 136 9.78 9.70 -2.73
C MET A 136 10.95 9.24 -1.88
N LEU A 137 10.83 9.40 -0.57
CA LEU A 137 11.74 8.85 0.43
C LEU A 137 10.99 7.84 1.31
N LYS A 138 11.43 6.56 1.30
CA LYS A 138 11.14 5.63 2.39
C LYS A 138 12.17 5.84 3.48
N PHE A 139 11.74 6.19 4.69
CA PHE A 139 12.60 6.49 5.81
C PHE A 139 12.38 5.47 6.92
N ASP A 140 13.36 4.60 7.11
CA ASP A 140 13.34 3.50 8.08
C ASP A 140 13.88 3.96 9.44
N GLY A 141 14.05 3.06 10.42
CA GLY A 141 14.42 3.41 11.80
C GLY A 141 15.38 2.43 12.47
N CYS A 142 16.21 1.72 11.70
CA CYS A 142 17.25 0.85 12.23
C CYS A 142 18.36 1.67 12.89
N TYR A 143 19.04 1.06 13.86
CA TYR A 143 20.17 1.68 14.57
C TYR A 143 19.88 3.07 15.16
N SER A 144 18.62 3.32 15.52
CA SER A 144 18.18 4.49 16.28
C SER A 144 17.33 4.09 17.49
N ASN A 145 17.25 4.98 18.45
CA ASN A 145 16.37 4.82 19.61
C ASN A 145 15.10 5.67 19.48
N ALA A 146 14.14 5.47 20.40
CA ALA A 146 12.85 6.13 20.35
C ALA A 146 12.94 7.67 20.40
N VAL A 147 13.93 8.24 21.11
CA VAL A 147 14.13 9.69 21.21
C VAL A 147 14.65 10.26 19.89
N GLU A 148 15.61 9.58 19.27
CA GLU A 148 16.14 9.97 17.95
C GLU A 148 15.06 9.90 16.88
N GLN A 149 14.21 8.87 16.90
CA GLN A 149 13.07 8.75 15.98
C GLN A 149 12.03 9.84 16.19
N GLU A 150 11.66 10.15 17.44
CA GLU A 150 10.70 11.21 17.77
C GLU A 150 11.16 12.61 17.28
N LEU A 151 12.45 12.85 17.27
CA LEU A 151 13.05 14.07 16.71
C LEU A 151 13.23 13.98 15.20
N GLY A 152 13.76 12.88 14.71
CA GLY A 152 14.26 12.74 13.33
C GLY A 152 13.14 12.71 12.28
N TYR A 153 12.06 11.94 12.50
CA TYR A 153 10.99 11.87 11.51
C TYR A 153 10.32 13.23 11.23
N PRO A 154 9.96 14.04 12.25
CA PRO A 154 9.43 15.39 12.00
C PRO A 154 10.47 16.36 11.38
N LEU A 155 11.73 16.25 11.78
CA LEU A 155 12.81 17.08 11.21
C LEU A 155 13.05 16.73 9.73
N MET A 156 13.07 15.44 9.36
CA MET A 156 13.20 15.01 7.96
C MET A 156 12.02 15.54 7.11
N SER A 157 10.78 15.45 7.61
CA SER A 157 9.62 16.04 6.91
C SER A 157 9.82 17.53 6.65
N LYS A 158 10.29 18.29 7.66
CA LYS A 158 10.57 19.72 7.54
C LYS A 158 11.70 19.99 6.55
N ALA A 159 12.78 19.22 6.61
CA ALA A 159 13.94 19.38 5.73
C ALA A 159 13.56 19.08 4.26
N LEU A 160 12.83 17.99 4.00
CA LEU A 160 12.33 17.67 2.66
C LEU A 160 11.48 18.82 2.09
N ASN A 161 10.55 19.36 2.88
CA ASN A 161 9.74 20.51 2.47
C ASN A 161 10.58 21.78 2.21
N ALA A 162 11.63 22.00 2.99
CA ALA A 162 12.52 23.15 2.85
C ALA A 162 13.34 23.13 1.55
N THR A 163 13.56 21.97 0.94
CA THR A 163 14.23 21.86 -0.36
C THR A 163 13.45 22.50 -1.50
N GLY A 164 12.13 22.69 -1.33
CA GLY A 164 11.22 23.18 -2.38
C GLY A 164 10.85 22.12 -3.43
N ARG A 165 11.43 20.89 -3.38
CA ARG A 165 11.05 19.79 -4.23
C ARG A 165 9.93 18.96 -3.56
N PRO A 166 8.83 18.63 -4.28
CA PRO A 166 7.82 17.73 -3.75
C PRO A 166 8.37 16.29 -3.70
N ILE A 167 8.64 15.81 -2.49
CA ILE A 167 9.12 14.45 -2.22
C ILE A 167 8.10 13.77 -1.31
N GLY A 168 7.51 12.66 -1.77
CA GLY A 168 6.62 11.85 -0.95
C GLY A 168 7.37 11.21 0.21
N TYR A 169 6.78 11.25 1.40
CA TYR A 169 7.44 10.80 2.61
C TYR A 169 6.76 9.57 3.21
N SER A 170 7.43 8.42 3.13
CA SER A 170 7.02 7.15 3.72
C SER A 170 7.79 6.88 5.00
N CYS A 171 7.09 6.72 6.12
CA CYS A 171 7.67 6.60 7.44
C CYS A 171 7.52 5.18 8.00
N SER A 172 8.60 4.55 8.42
CA SER A 172 8.52 3.27 9.16
C SER A 172 8.32 3.47 10.66
N TRP A 173 8.25 4.70 11.13
CA TRP A 173 8.20 5.07 12.54
C TRP A 173 7.14 4.31 13.37
N PRO A 174 5.87 4.17 12.95
CA PRO A 174 4.89 3.44 13.73
C PRO A 174 5.27 1.98 14.00
N ALA A 175 5.88 1.29 13.05
CA ALA A 175 6.30 -0.11 13.20
C ALA A 175 7.30 -0.27 14.35
N TYR A 176 8.22 0.67 14.52
CA TYR A 176 9.19 0.69 15.63
C TYR A 176 8.54 1.01 17.00
N GLN A 177 7.37 1.63 16.99
CA GLN A 177 6.60 1.95 18.20
C GLN A 177 5.53 0.89 18.54
N GLY A 178 5.47 -0.22 17.79
CA GLY A 178 4.48 -1.29 17.96
C GLY A 178 3.12 -1.00 17.30
N GLY A 179 3.04 0.00 16.45
CA GLY A 179 1.92 0.25 15.53
C GLY A 179 0.64 0.83 16.14
N LEU A 180 0.54 0.99 17.46
CA LEU A 180 -0.71 1.37 18.13
C LEU A 180 -0.54 2.46 19.20
N PRO A 181 -1.58 3.30 19.43
CA PRO A 181 -1.63 4.18 20.60
C PRO A 181 -1.49 3.40 21.92
N PRO A 182 -1.00 4.02 23.02
CA PRO A 182 -0.64 5.42 23.11
C PRO A 182 0.74 5.79 22.55
N LYS A 183 1.56 4.80 22.14
CA LYS A 183 2.91 5.05 21.63
C LYS A 183 2.89 5.73 20.26
N VAL A 184 1.96 5.36 19.39
CA VAL A 184 1.81 5.94 18.05
C VAL A 184 0.80 7.07 18.08
N ASN A 185 1.22 8.26 17.63
CA ASN A 185 0.35 9.42 17.43
C ASN A 185 -0.02 9.56 15.94
N TYR A 186 -1.11 8.92 15.52
CA TYR A 186 -1.58 8.96 14.13
C TYR A 186 -2.00 10.35 13.64
N THR A 187 -2.39 11.26 14.55
CA THR A 187 -2.68 12.66 14.18
C THR A 187 -1.41 13.37 13.75
N GLN A 188 -0.32 13.21 14.49
CA GLN A 188 0.99 13.76 14.14
C GLN A 188 1.52 13.12 12.84
N LEU A 189 1.45 11.80 12.72
CA LEU A 189 1.87 11.08 11.50
C LEU A 189 1.18 11.60 10.25
N GLY A 190 -0.15 11.81 10.30
CA GLY A 190 -0.92 12.36 9.19
C GLY A 190 -0.58 13.80 8.80
N GLN A 191 0.20 14.52 9.63
CA GLN A 191 0.70 15.88 9.34
C GLN A 191 2.09 15.86 8.70
N ILE A 192 2.88 14.81 8.94
CA ILE A 192 4.29 14.75 8.54
C ILE A 192 4.60 13.68 7.49
N CYS A 193 3.83 12.61 7.44
CA CYS A 193 4.05 11.48 6.53
C CYS A 193 2.88 11.32 5.56
N ASN A 194 3.16 10.95 4.31
CA ASN A 194 2.14 10.64 3.32
C ASN A 194 1.63 9.20 3.44
N LEU A 195 2.47 8.30 3.91
CA LEU A 195 2.14 6.92 4.23
C LEU A 195 3.08 6.40 5.31
N TRP A 196 2.70 5.30 5.94
CA TRP A 196 3.51 4.74 7.02
C TRP A 196 3.31 3.24 7.18
N ARG A 197 4.44 2.55 7.44
CA ARG A 197 4.43 1.15 7.84
C ARG A 197 3.94 1.04 9.28
N ASN A 198 2.91 0.23 9.47
CA ASN A 198 2.28 0.06 10.80
C ASN A 198 2.80 -1.18 11.53
N TYR A 199 3.25 -2.21 10.81
CA TYR A 199 3.53 -3.53 11.34
C TYR A 199 4.78 -4.13 10.70
N GLY A 200 5.10 -5.39 11.07
CA GLY A 200 6.29 -6.10 10.59
C GLY A 200 6.31 -6.31 9.06
N ASP A 201 7.49 -6.66 8.57
CA ASP A 201 7.74 -6.88 7.15
C ASP A 201 7.03 -8.12 6.62
N ILE A 202 6.50 -8.00 5.40
CA ILE A 202 5.91 -9.12 4.67
C ILE A 202 7.00 -10.07 4.16
N GLN A 203 6.70 -11.36 4.21
CA GLN A 203 7.49 -12.42 3.61
C GLN A 203 6.70 -13.06 2.47
N ASP A 204 7.38 -13.64 1.49
CA ASP A 204 6.74 -14.40 0.39
C ASP A 204 6.13 -15.71 0.93
N SER A 205 5.07 -15.56 1.70
CA SER A 205 4.31 -16.70 2.25
C SER A 205 2.89 -16.28 2.61
N TRP A 206 1.95 -17.22 2.46
CA TRP A 206 0.57 -17.00 2.83
C TRP A 206 0.37 -16.68 4.32
N SER A 207 1.15 -17.32 5.19
CA SER A 207 1.09 -17.05 6.64
C SER A 207 1.48 -15.62 6.98
N SER A 208 2.45 -15.05 6.28
CA SER A 208 2.85 -13.65 6.45
C SER A 208 1.76 -12.68 5.98
N VAL A 209 1.18 -12.93 4.80
CA VAL A 209 0.03 -12.14 4.29
C VAL A 209 -1.13 -12.15 5.28
N LEU A 210 -1.47 -13.33 5.83
CA LEU A 210 -2.55 -13.46 6.82
C LEU A 210 -2.23 -12.75 8.12
N SER A 211 -1.00 -12.86 8.63
CA SER A 211 -0.58 -12.20 9.87
C SER A 211 -0.75 -10.68 9.78
N ILE A 212 -0.34 -10.09 8.66
CA ILE A 212 -0.47 -8.65 8.42
C ILE A 212 -1.95 -8.27 8.29
N ALA A 213 -2.73 -8.98 7.46
CA ALA A 213 -4.15 -8.70 7.29
C ALA A 213 -4.91 -8.82 8.63
N ASP A 214 -4.62 -9.85 9.42
CA ASP A 214 -5.25 -10.04 10.73
C ASP A 214 -4.94 -8.86 11.67
N TRP A 215 -3.67 -8.46 11.75
CA TRP A 215 -3.29 -7.34 12.59
C TRP A 215 -4.02 -6.05 12.18
N PHE A 216 -4.11 -5.76 10.88
CA PHE A 216 -4.80 -4.57 10.37
C PHE A 216 -6.30 -4.58 10.67
N PHE A 217 -6.99 -5.70 10.42
CA PHE A 217 -8.44 -5.78 10.63
C PHE A 217 -8.83 -5.98 12.10
N GLU A 218 -7.96 -6.51 12.95
CA GLU A 218 -8.18 -6.53 14.40
C GLU A 218 -8.02 -5.14 15.03
N ASN A 219 -7.20 -4.29 14.43
CA ASN A 219 -6.97 -2.91 14.88
C ASN A 219 -7.68 -1.86 14.01
N GLN A 220 -8.63 -2.27 13.16
CA GLN A 220 -9.30 -1.40 12.19
C GLN A 220 -10.02 -0.18 12.81
N ASP A 221 -10.43 -0.24 14.08
CA ASP A 221 -11.10 0.87 14.77
C ASP A 221 -10.15 2.04 15.06
N VAL A 222 -8.86 1.76 15.14
CA VAL A 222 -7.79 2.76 15.27
C VAL A 222 -7.26 3.16 13.89
N LEU A 223 -6.98 2.16 13.04
CA LEU A 223 -6.25 2.38 11.80
C LEU A 223 -7.10 3.02 10.69
N ALA A 224 -8.35 2.58 10.52
CA ALA A 224 -9.19 3.09 9.45
C ALA A 224 -9.49 4.60 9.57
N PRO A 225 -9.76 5.17 10.76
CA PRO A 225 -9.92 6.62 10.90
C PRO A 225 -8.63 7.43 10.70
N ALA A 226 -7.47 6.81 10.89
CA ALA A 226 -6.17 7.47 10.73
C ALA A 226 -5.82 7.68 9.24
N ALA A 227 -6.26 6.75 8.38
CA ALA A 227 -6.01 6.79 6.95
C ALA A 227 -6.97 7.74 6.22
N GLY A 228 -6.53 8.21 5.06
CA GLY A 228 -7.31 9.03 4.14
C GLY A 228 -6.44 9.61 3.04
N PRO A 229 -6.99 10.46 2.15
CA PRO A 229 -6.21 11.08 1.08
C PRO A 229 -4.95 11.77 1.59
N GLY A 230 -3.80 11.40 1.01
CA GLY A 230 -2.48 11.93 1.38
C GLY A 230 -1.86 11.38 2.66
N ARG A 231 -2.52 10.41 3.33
CA ARG A 231 -2.06 9.79 4.58
C ARG A 231 -2.58 8.35 4.64
N TRP A 232 -1.71 7.37 4.43
CA TRP A 232 -2.10 6.00 4.19
C TRP A 232 -1.44 5.02 5.16
N ASN A 233 -2.22 4.08 5.68
CA ASN A 233 -1.69 2.90 6.32
C ASN A 233 -1.06 1.99 5.26
N ASP A 234 0.14 1.50 5.52
CA ASP A 234 0.89 0.64 4.61
C ASP A 234 1.08 -0.76 5.21
N PRO A 235 0.35 -1.77 4.69
CA PRO A 235 0.48 -3.16 5.13
C PRO A 235 1.67 -3.88 4.49
N ASP A 236 2.56 -3.15 3.82
CA ASP A 236 3.68 -3.67 3.04
C ASP A 236 3.26 -4.25 1.67
N MET A 237 4.19 -4.85 0.99
CA MET A 237 4.16 -5.17 -0.43
C MET A 237 3.15 -6.26 -0.82
N LEU A 238 2.76 -6.22 -2.09
CA LEU A 238 2.12 -7.33 -2.77
C LEU A 238 3.19 -8.34 -3.18
N VAL A 239 3.10 -9.57 -2.67
CA VAL A 239 3.98 -10.71 -3.03
C VAL A 239 3.34 -11.59 -4.12
N ILE A 240 2.46 -10.98 -4.92
CA ILE A 240 1.76 -11.61 -6.04
C ILE A 240 2.72 -11.71 -7.21
N GLY A 241 2.97 -12.92 -7.69
CA GLY A 241 3.92 -13.19 -8.77
C GLY A 241 5.30 -13.64 -8.31
N ASP A 242 5.53 -13.65 -7.00
CA ASP A 242 6.65 -14.34 -6.37
C ASP A 242 6.32 -15.86 -6.27
N PHE A 243 6.91 -16.59 -5.35
CA PHE A 243 6.82 -18.06 -5.33
C PHE A 243 5.85 -18.61 -4.27
N GLY A 244 5.55 -17.82 -3.22
CA GLY A 244 4.90 -18.32 -1.99
C GLY A 244 3.38 -18.38 -2.04
N LEU A 245 2.71 -17.76 -3.02
CA LEU A 245 1.24 -17.69 -3.07
C LEU A 245 0.64 -18.52 -4.21
N SER A 246 -0.43 -19.25 -3.91
CA SER A 246 -1.32 -19.77 -4.96
C SER A 246 -2.09 -18.64 -5.65
N MET A 247 -2.74 -18.93 -6.78
CA MET A 247 -3.56 -17.95 -7.50
C MET A 247 -4.74 -17.45 -6.66
N ASP A 248 -5.38 -18.32 -5.84
CA ASP A 248 -6.47 -17.92 -4.96
C ASP A 248 -5.95 -17.04 -3.82
N GLN A 249 -4.78 -17.34 -3.25
CA GLN A 249 -4.12 -16.51 -2.24
C GLN A 249 -3.69 -15.14 -2.80
N SER A 250 -3.19 -15.12 -4.03
CA SER A 250 -2.83 -13.87 -4.75
C SER A 250 -4.06 -12.97 -4.96
N ARG A 251 -5.19 -13.54 -5.40
CA ARG A 251 -6.47 -12.80 -5.49
C ARG A 251 -6.91 -12.28 -4.12
N SER A 252 -6.73 -13.08 -3.07
CA SER A 252 -7.08 -12.69 -1.70
C SER A 252 -6.23 -11.53 -1.19
N GLN A 253 -4.91 -11.56 -1.40
CA GLN A 253 -4.05 -10.44 -1.02
C GLN A 253 -4.48 -9.17 -1.75
N MET A 254 -4.65 -9.21 -3.07
CA MET A 254 -5.05 -8.03 -3.85
C MET A 254 -6.39 -7.45 -3.38
N ALA A 255 -7.38 -8.30 -3.11
CA ALA A 255 -8.69 -7.87 -2.62
C ALA A 255 -8.61 -7.24 -1.22
N LEU A 256 -7.85 -7.83 -0.28
CA LEU A 256 -7.70 -7.31 1.07
C LEU A 256 -6.95 -5.98 1.08
N TRP A 257 -5.87 -5.83 0.28
CA TRP A 257 -5.15 -4.56 0.10
C TRP A 257 -6.06 -3.50 -0.53
N ALA A 258 -6.90 -3.87 -1.49
CA ALA A 258 -7.88 -2.95 -2.07
C ALA A 258 -8.92 -2.47 -1.04
N ILE A 259 -9.41 -3.37 -0.16
CA ILE A 259 -10.32 -2.98 0.95
C ILE A 259 -9.62 -2.04 1.93
N MET A 260 -8.35 -2.29 2.25
CA MET A 260 -7.58 -1.42 3.15
C MET A 260 -7.24 -0.05 2.56
N ALA A 261 -7.54 0.21 1.29
CA ALA A 261 -7.04 1.39 0.56
C ALA A 261 -5.52 1.50 0.65
N ALA A 262 -4.85 0.37 0.69
CA ALA A 262 -3.41 0.29 0.88
C ALA A 262 -2.65 0.79 -0.34
N PRO A 263 -1.46 1.36 -0.15
CA PRO A 263 -0.52 1.49 -1.24
C PRO A 263 -0.26 0.12 -1.88
N LEU A 264 -0.25 0.06 -3.22
CA LEU A 264 -0.01 -1.18 -3.95
C LEU A 264 1.46 -1.25 -4.38
N PHE A 265 2.34 -1.66 -3.47
CA PHE A 265 3.74 -1.94 -3.77
C PHE A 265 3.89 -3.37 -4.32
N MET A 266 4.47 -3.55 -5.50
CA MET A 266 4.77 -4.87 -6.07
C MET A 266 6.21 -5.29 -5.73
N SER A 267 6.44 -6.54 -5.34
CA SER A 267 7.76 -7.09 -5.02
C SER A 267 8.31 -8.05 -6.09
N ASN A 268 7.60 -8.21 -7.20
CA ASN A 268 7.95 -9.18 -8.24
C ASN A 268 8.87 -8.63 -9.33
N ASP A 269 9.48 -9.54 -10.10
CA ASP A 269 10.24 -9.22 -11.32
C ASP A 269 9.29 -9.14 -12.53
N LEU A 270 9.10 -7.92 -13.04
CA LEU A 270 8.21 -7.67 -14.17
C LEU A 270 8.71 -8.29 -15.48
N ARG A 271 9.99 -8.65 -15.60
CA ARG A 271 10.57 -9.29 -16.79
C ARG A 271 10.08 -10.73 -16.94
N THR A 272 9.74 -11.37 -15.83
CA THR A 272 9.40 -12.80 -15.78
C THR A 272 8.04 -13.08 -15.15
N ILE A 273 7.25 -12.04 -14.88
CA ILE A 273 5.94 -12.19 -14.22
C ILE A 273 4.99 -13.08 -15.03
N SER A 274 4.34 -14.03 -14.36
CA SER A 274 3.36 -14.90 -14.99
C SER A 274 2.11 -14.13 -15.47
N SER A 275 1.47 -14.64 -16.54
CA SER A 275 0.23 -14.03 -17.05
C SER A 275 -0.89 -14.02 -16.01
N GLY A 276 -0.93 -15.02 -15.11
CA GLY A 276 -1.89 -15.11 -14.02
C GLY A 276 -1.68 -14.00 -12.99
N ALA A 277 -0.46 -13.82 -12.49
CA ALA A 277 -0.12 -12.74 -11.56
C ALA A 277 -0.35 -11.36 -12.19
N ARG A 278 0.08 -11.18 -13.45
CA ARG A 278 -0.15 -9.96 -14.21
C ARG A 278 -1.64 -9.63 -14.31
N SER A 279 -2.50 -10.62 -14.59
CA SER A 279 -3.95 -10.40 -14.70
C SER A 279 -4.60 -9.93 -13.39
N ILE A 280 -4.07 -10.35 -12.23
CA ILE A 280 -4.54 -9.88 -10.92
C ILE A 280 -4.07 -8.44 -10.67
N LEU A 281 -2.79 -8.17 -10.85
CA LEU A 281 -2.17 -6.88 -10.58
C LEU A 281 -2.62 -5.78 -11.55
N GLN A 282 -2.98 -6.15 -12.78
CA GLN A 282 -3.52 -5.23 -13.81
C GLN A 282 -5.05 -5.22 -13.86
N ASN A 283 -5.76 -5.81 -12.90
CA ASN A 283 -7.21 -5.80 -12.88
C ASN A 283 -7.73 -4.37 -12.62
N LYS A 284 -8.29 -3.76 -13.66
CA LYS A 284 -8.74 -2.36 -13.65
C LYS A 284 -9.81 -2.09 -12.59
N MET A 285 -10.71 -3.05 -12.36
CA MET A 285 -11.79 -2.86 -11.40
C MET A 285 -11.27 -2.89 -9.96
N ILE A 286 -10.35 -3.80 -9.61
CA ILE A 286 -9.71 -3.80 -8.28
C ILE A 286 -8.88 -2.54 -8.07
N ILE A 287 -8.12 -2.13 -9.09
CA ILE A 287 -7.36 -0.88 -9.03
C ILE A 287 -8.30 0.30 -8.81
N SER A 288 -9.42 0.39 -9.53
CA SER A 288 -10.40 1.47 -9.34
C SER A 288 -11.03 1.46 -7.93
N ILE A 289 -11.27 0.28 -7.36
CA ILE A 289 -11.72 0.14 -5.98
C ILE A 289 -10.64 0.62 -5.02
N ASN A 290 -9.39 0.18 -5.19
CA ASN A 290 -8.27 0.61 -4.34
C ASN A 290 -8.07 2.13 -4.39
N GLN A 291 -8.15 2.70 -5.59
CA GLN A 291 -7.89 4.11 -5.91
C GLN A 291 -9.14 5.01 -5.82
N ASP A 292 -10.21 4.53 -5.20
CA ASP A 292 -11.44 5.32 -5.09
C ASP A 292 -11.20 6.67 -4.39
N PRO A 293 -11.73 7.80 -4.97
CA PRO A 293 -11.41 9.16 -4.52
C PRO A 293 -11.87 9.48 -3.09
N LEU A 294 -12.77 8.70 -2.49
CA LEU A 294 -13.10 8.90 -1.07
C LEU A 294 -11.90 8.60 -0.17
N GLY A 295 -10.97 7.74 -0.61
CA GLY A 295 -9.79 7.36 0.17
C GLY A 295 -10.11 6.71 1.52
N ILE A 296 -11.32 6.20 1.71
CA ILE A 296 -11.76 5.60 2.97
C ILE A 296 -11.27 4.16 3.03
N GLN A 297 -10.56 3.81 4.10
CA GLN A 297 -10.18 2.43 4.39
C GLN A 297 -11.42 1.62 4.79
N GLY A 298 -11.58 0.43 4.19
CA GLY A 298 -12.66 -0.49 4.49
C GLY A 298 -12.43 -1.27 5.79
N ARG A 299 -13.39 -2.13 6.12
CA ARG A 299 -13.45 -2.86 7.39
C ARG A 299 -13.88 -4.30 7.19
N ARG A 300 -13.44 -5.18 8.08
CA ARG A 300 -14.06 -6.49 8.28
C ARG A 300 -15.36 -6.29 9.04
N ILE A 301 -16.48 -6.62 8.39
CA ILE A 301 -17.82 -6.45 8.96
C ILE A 301 -18.38 -7.74 9.59
N LEU A 302 -17.84 -8.90 9.20
CA LEU A 302 -18.30 -10.19 9.69
C LEU A 302 -17.13 -11.19 9.76
N LYS A 303 -17.12 -11.99 10.84
CA LYS A 303 -16.22 -13.13 11.04
C LYS A 303 -17.04 -14.33 11.51
N GLU A 304 -17.29 -15.29 10.61
CA GLU A 304 -18.14 -16.44 10.86
C GLU A 304 -17.36 -17.62 11.43
N LYS A 305 -18.03 -18.44 12.23
CA LYS A 305 -17.46 -19.71 12.73
C LYS A 305 -17.18 -20.72 11.60
N SER A 306 -17.85 -20.57 10.46
CA SER A 306 -17.63 -21.36 9.25
C SER A 306 -16.26 -21.12 8.61
N GLY A 307 -15.53 -20.10 9.04
CA GLY A 307 -14.27 -19.66 8.44
C GLY A 307 -14.45 -18.65 7.31
N ILE A 308 -15.67 -18.15 7.08
CA ILE A 308 -15.90 -17.05 6.14
C ILE A 308 -15.80 -15.71 6.87
N GLU A 309 -15.09 -14.79 6.28
CA GLU A 309 -15.01 -13.39 6.70
C GLU A 309 -15.56 -12.49 5.59
N VAL A 310 -16.28 -11.44 5.98
CA VAL A 310 -16.84 -10.47 5.04
C VAL A 310 -16.25 -9.11 5.32
N TYR A 311 -15.77 -8.46 4.25
CA TYR A 311 -15.18 -7.12 4.31
C TYR A 311 -15.97 -6.17 3.43
N TRP A 312 -16.02 -4.93 3.83
CA TRP A 312 -16.76 -3.88 3.15
C TRP A 312 -15.96 -2.58 3.11
N ARG A 313 -16.04 -1.88 1.98
CA ARG A 313 -15.46 -0.55 1.78
C ARG A 313 -16.45 0.36 1.06
N PRO A 314 -16.70 1.58 1.57
CA PRO A 314 -17.47 2.58 0.82
C PRO A 314 -16.65 3.11 -0.34
N LEU A 315 -17.33 3.37 -1.45
CA LEU A 315 -16.74 3.93 -2.66
C LEU A 315 -17.55 5.16 -3.10
N SER A 316 -16.95 5.99 -3.95
CA SER A 316 -17.63 7.10 -4.60
C SER A 316 -18.84 6.61 -5.44
N ASN A 317 -19.65 7.56 -5.91
CA ASN A 317 -20.78 7.28 -6.79
C ASN A 317 -21.83 6.30 -6.22
N ASN A 318 -22.05 6.32 -4.91
CA ASN A 318 -22.96 5.42 -4.21
C ASN A 318 -22.66 3.93 -4.45
N ALA A 319 -21.38 3.59 -4.52
CA ALA A 319 -20.90 2.23 -4.66
C ALA A 319 -20.22 1.75 -3.39
N SER A 320 -19.95 0.45 -3.33
CA SER A 320 -19.14 -0.17 -2.30
C SER A 320 -18.41 -1.40 -2.86
N ALA A 321 -17.31 -1.78 -2.23
CA ALA A 321 -16.71 -3.08 -2.44
C ALA A 321 -17.12 -4.02 -1.32
N LEU A 322 -17.46 -5.26 -1.68
CA LEU A 322 -17.84 -6.32 -0.77
C LEU A 322 -16.95 -7.54 -1.06
N VAL A 323 -16.30 -8.07 -0.03
CA VAL A 323 -15.37 -9.20 -0.15
C VAL A 323 -15.81 -10.33 0.76
N PHE A 324 -15.95 -11.52 0.19
CA PHE A 324 -16.15 -12.77 0.89
C PHE A 324 -14.84 -13.55 0.84
N PHE A 325 -14.19 -13.72 1.97
CA PHE A 325 -12.90 -14.38 2.09
C PHE A 325 -13.01 -15.67 2.89
N SER A 326 -12.34 -16.73 2.43
CA SER A 326 -12.33 -18.03 3.11
C SER A 326 -11.01 -18.25 3.86
N ARG A 327 -11.12 -18.44 5.16
CA ARG A 327 -10.01 -18.93 6.03
C ARG A 327 -9.79 -20.43 5.95
N ARG A 328 -10.69 -21.13 5.28
CA ARG A 328 -10.61 -22.60 5.13
C ARG A 328 -9.44 -22.97 4.24
N ASN A 329 -8.90 -24.15 4.47
CA ASN A 329 -7.81 -24.75 3.68
C ASN A 329 -8.17 -26.15 3.16
N ASP A 330 -9.43 -26.59 3.37
CA ASP A 330 -9.90 -27.94 3.06
C ASP A 330 -10.67 -28.03 1.73
N MET A 331 -11.82 -27.37 1.63
CA MET A 331 -12.69 -27.44 0.46
C MET A 331 -13.42 -26.12 0.23
N PRO A 332 -13.92 -25.87 -1.01
CA PRO A 332 -14.78 -24.72 -1.28
C PRO A 332 -15.99 -24.68 -0.35
N TYR A 333 -16.33 -23.49 0.11
CA TYR A 333 -17.46 -23.28 0.99
C TYR A 333 -18.55 -22.47 0.30
N ARG A 334 -19.78 -22.98 0.39
CA ARG A 334 -20.98 -22.31 -0.14
C ARG A 334 -21.60 -21.47 0.98
N TYR A 335 -21.29 -20.20 0.98
CA TYR A 335 -21.80 -19.24 1.96
C TYR A 335 -23.14 -18.66 1.50
N GLN A 336 -24.22 -18.92 2.26
CA GLN A 336 -25.56 -18.41 1.99
C GLN A 336 -25.85 -17.17 2.82
N THR A 337 -26.22 -16.08 2.17
CA THR A 337 -26.55 -14.81 2.83
C THR A 337 -27.49 -13.97 1.95
N SER A 338 -27.75 -12.74 2.36
CA SER A 338 -28.44 -11.71 1.58
C SER A 338 -27.81 -10.36 1.83
N LEU A 339 -28.01 -9.39 0.94
CA LEU A 339 -27.49 -8.05 1.12
C LEU A 339 -28.04 -7.37 2.37
N SER A 340 -29.29 -7.64 2.75
CA SER A 340 -29.89 -7.13 3.99
C SER A 340 -29.18 -7.64 5.25
N LYS A 341 -28.72 -8.90 5.26
CA LYS A 341 -27.90 -9.46 6.36
C LYS A 341 -26.51 -8.80 6.45
N LEU A 342 -26.07 -8.15 5.36
CA LEU A 342 -24.83 -7.39 5.26
C LEU A 342 -25.04 -5.87 5.36
N ASN A 343 -26.18 -5.45 5.96
CA ASN A 343 -26.58 -4.07 6.22
C ASN A 343 -26.81 -3.18 4.97
N TYR A 344 -27.05 -3.78 3.83
CA TYR A 344 -27.60 -3.04 2.70
C TYR A 344 -29.10 -2.83 2.93
N THR A 345 -29.54 -1.59 2.84
CA THR A 345 -30.94 -1.23 3.06
C THR A 345 -31.75 -1.31 1.76
N THR A 346 -33.06 -1.27 1.91
CA THR A 346 -34.09 -1.48 0.88
C THR A 346 -33.72 -1.08 -0.55
N GLY A 347 -33.76 -2.04 -1.47
CA GLY A 347 -33.60 -1.77 -2.88
C GLY A 347 -33.02 -2.91 -3.71
N SER A 348 -32.75 -2.60 -4.95
CA SER A 348 -32.03 -3.49 -5.86
C SER A 348 -30.63 -2.94 -6.09
N TYR A 349 -29.67 -3.83 -6.10
CA TYR A 349 -28.25 -3.50 -6.26
C TYR A 349 -27.69 -4.22 -7.46
N LYS A 350 -26.94 -3.50 -8.29
CA LYS A 350 -26.12 -4.12 -9.32
C LYS A 350 -24.85 -4.60 -8.66
N VAL A 351 -24.56 -5.89 -8.76
CA VAL A 351 -23.34 -6.53 -8.25
C VAL A 351 -22.53 -7.02 -9.44
N THR A 352 -21.24 -6.71 -9.46
CA THR A 352 -20.31 -7.17 -10.48
C THR A 352 -19.16 -7.88 -9.80
N ASP A 353 -18.95 -9.15 -10.14
CA ASP A 353 -17.78 -9.91 -9.67
C ASP A 353 -16.53 -9.38 -10.34
N VAL A 354 -15.56 -8.97 -9.54
CA VAL A 354 -14.37 -8.23 -9.97
C VAL A 354 -13.39 -9.10 -10.75
N TYR A 355 -13.41 -10.42 -10.53
CA TYR A 355 -12.51 -11.35 -11.20
C TYR A 355 -13.09 -12.03 -12.44
N THR A 356 -14.42 -12.07 -12.56
CA THR A 356 -15.11 -12.75 -13.66
C THR A 356 -15.90 -11.80 -14.56
N ASP A 357 -16.05 -10.52 -14.16
CA ASP A 357 -16.87 -9.49 -14.81
C ASP A 357 -18.37 -9.87 -14.90
N GLN A 358 -18.80 -10.94 -14.23
CA GLN A 358 -20.20 -11.32 -14.17
C GLN A 358 -20.99 -10.29 -13.39
N THR A 359 -22.14 -9.90 -13.93
CA THR A 359 -23.00 -8.88 -13.35
C THR A 359 -24.42 -9.42 -13.13
N ASP A 360 -24.92 -9.20 -11.91
CA ASP A 360 -26.29 -9.54 -11.52
C ASP A 360 -26.98 -8.35 -10.87
N VAL A 361 -28.31 -8.41 -10.78
CA VAL A 361 -29.12 -7.46 -10.01
C VAL A 361 -29.79 -8.21 -8.87
N LEU A 362 -29.39 -7.88 -7.65
CA LEU A 362 -29.89 -8.50 -6.43
C LEU A 362 -30.79 -7.52 -5.66
N LYS A 363 -31.97 -7.98 -5.25
CA LYS A 363 -32.73 -7.27 -4.21
C LYS A 363 -32.06 -7.54 -2.86
N ASP A 364 -32.08 -6.55 -1.96
CA ASP A 364 -31.51 -6.66 -0.62
C ASP A 364 -31.98 -7.88 0.16
N SER A 365 -33.26 -8.25 0.03
CA SER A 365 -33.90 -9.40 0.70
C SER A 365 -33.66 -10.75 0.02
N THR A 366 -33.14 -10.76 -1.22
CA THR A 366 -32.90 -12.01 -1.96
C THR A 366 -31.72 -12.77 -1.36
N GLU A 367 -31.96 -14.02 -0.98
CA GLU A 367 -30.88 -14.91 -0.59
C GLU A 367 -30.08 -15.37 -1.80
N PHE A 368 -28.76 -15.36 -1.66
CA PHE A 368 -27.81 -15.85 -2.66
C PHE A 368 -26.75 -16.73 -2.01
N VAL A 369 -26.05 -17.49 -2.84
CA VAL A 369 -24.93 -18.34 -2.41
C VAL A 369 -23.67 -17.90 -3.10
N VAL A 370 -22.64 -17.61 -2.30
CA VAL A 370 -21.28 -17.34 -2.78
C VAL A 370 -20.42 -18.59 -2.53
N SER A 371 -19.83 -19.14 -3.60
CA SER A 371 -18.90 -20.26 -3.48
C SER A 371 -17.48 -19.71 -3.41
N VAL A 372 -16.80 -19.92 -2.27
CA VAL A 372 -15.46 -19.39 -2.01
C VAL A 372 -14.48 -20.55 -1.88
N ASN A 373 -13.43 -20.53 -2.69
CA ASN A 373 -12.35 -21.52 -2.63
C ASN A 373 -11.58 -21.45 -1.31
N PRO A 374 -10.89 -22.54 -0.91
CA PRO A 374 -9.96 -22.50 0.22
C PRO A 374 -8.92 -21.39 0.04
N THR A 375 -8.70 -20.58 1.09
CA THR A 375 -7.82 -19.39 1.09
C THR A 375 -8.13 -18.35 0.01
N GLY A 376 -9.24 -18.54 -0.71
CA GLY A 376 -9.67 -17.72 -1.83
C GLY A 376 -10.64 -16.62 -1.44
N VAL A 377 -11.04 -15.85 -2.44
CA VAL A 377 -11.89 -14.68 -2.29
C VAL A 377 -12.89 -14.58 -3.44
N VAL A 378 -14.09 -14.06 -3.14
CA VAL A 378 -15.00 -13.48 -4.12
C VAL A 378 -15.14 -12.00 -3.78
N MET A 379 -14.93 -11.12 -4.74
CA MET A 379 -14.99 -9.68 -4.56
C MET A 379 -16.01 -9.06 -5.52
N TRP A 380 -16.93 -8.30 -4.96
CA TRP A 380 -17.97 -7.62 -5.70
C TRP A 380 -17.82 -6.10 -5.64
N TYR A 381 -17.99 -5.46 -6.80
CA TYR A 381 -18.34 -4.05 -6.90
C TYR A 381 -19.87 -3.95 -6.84
N VAL A 382 -20.38 -3.26 -5.82
CA VAL A 382 -21.81 -3.12 -5.55
C VAL A 382 -22.22 -1.68 -5.78
N SER A 383 -23.16 -1.43 -6.69
CA SER A 383 -23.71 -0.10 -6.95
C SER A 383 -25.22 -0.08 -6.73
N ALA A 384 -25.73 1.02 -6.18
CA ALA A 384 -27.14 1.23 -5.94
C ALA A 384 -27.69 2.30 -6.88
N PRO A 385 -28.94 2.17 -7.37
CA PRO A 385 -29.63 3.25 -8.06
C PRO A 385 -30.14 4.28 -7.03
N GLY A 386 -29.27 5.16 -6.51
CA GLY A 386 -29.62 6.17 -5.50
C GLY A 386 -28.58 6.29 -4.40
N LYS A 387 -28.81 7.13 -3.39
CA LYS A 387 -27.86 7.27 -2.27
C LYS A 387 -27.81 5.98 -1.45
N LEU A 388 -26.65 5.37 -1.33
CA LEU A 388 -26.38 4.28 -0.39
C LEU A 388 -26.61 4.81 1.05
N GLN A 389 -27.65 4.30 1.71
CA GLN A 389 -27.76 4.46 3.16
C GLN A 389 -27.05 3.27 3.82
N TYR A 390 -25.80 3.46 4.18
CA TYR A 390 -25.07 2.51 4.99
C TYR A 390 -25.24 2.85 6.46
N HIS A 391 -25.71 1.88 7.24
CA HIS A 391 -25.68 1.96 8.69
C HIS A 391 -24.45 1.20 9.19
N PRO A 392 -23.47 1.88 9.82
CA PRO A 392 -22.29 1.18 10.34
C PRO A 392 -22.70 0.10 11.34
N PHE A 393 -22.02 -1.04 11.30
CA PHE A 393 -22.16 -2.11 12.28
C PHE A 393 -21.80 -1.57 13.66
N ILE A 394 -22.81 -1.44 14.54
CA ILE A 394 -22.58 -1.11 15.95
C ILE A 394 -22.44 -2.43 16.72
N ARG A 395 -21.23 -2.81 17.09
CA ARG A 395 -21.04 -3.75 18.18
C ARG A 395 -21.18 -2.99 19.51
N GLY A 396 -22.24 -3.33 20.27
CA GLY A 396 -22.37 -3.05 21.72
C GLY A 396 -22.32 -1.58 22.12
N ASN A 397 -23.51 -1.04 22.47
CA ASN A 397 -23.76 0.13 23.32
C ASN A 397 -22.68 1.24 23.37
N LYS A 398 -22.71 2.14 22.38
CA LYS A 398 -22.69 3.60 22.53
C LYS A 398 -22.73 4.24 21.15
N LEU A 399 -23.83 4.98 20.90
CA LEU A 399 -24.02 5.81 19.71
C LEU A 399 -22.97 6.92 19.67
N HIS A 400 -22.08 6.90 18.66
CA HIS A 400 -21.59 8.11 18.05
C HIS A 400 -22.12 8.16 16.61
N ARG A 401 -23.19 8.96 16.42
CA ARG A 401 -23.65 9.37 15.10
C ARG A 401 -22.58 10.28 14.50
N GLN A 402 -21.77 9.77 13.62
CA GLN A 402 -21.09 10.61 12.63
C GLN A 402 -21.91 10.52 11.33
N THR A 403 -22.72 11.51 11.10
CA THR A 403 -23.30 11.79 9.78
C THR A 403 -22.17 12.39 8.93
N TYR A 404 -21.74 11.64 7.90
CA TYR A 404 -20.87 12.20 6.88
C TYR A 404 -21.73 13.03 5.93
N ASP A 405 -21.92 14.32 6.25
CA ASP A 405 -22.39 15.31 5.30
C ASP A 405 -21.23 15.67 4.37
N VAL A 406 -21.26 15.12 3.17
CA VAL A 406 -20.39 15.58 2.08
C VAL A 406 -20.92 16.93 1.63
N LYS A 407 -20.49 18.02 2.26
CA LYS A 407 -20.60 19.34 1.66
C LYS A 407 -19.70 19.39 0.44
N GLN A 408 -20.32 19.49 -0.72
CA GLN A 408 -19.64 19.93 -1.93
C GLN A 408 -19.03 21.31 -1.67
N ASN A 409 -17.74 21.36 -1.41
CA ASN A 409 -17.01 22.61 -1.52
C ASN A 409 -16.61 22.76 -2.99
N ASN A 410 -17.37 23.62 -3.69
CA ASN A 410 -16.90 24.25 -4.90
C ASN A 410 -15.67 25.09 -4.57
N PHE A 411 -14.51 24.71 -5.06
CA PHE A 411 -13.38 25.63 -5.22
C PHE A 411 -13.08 25.72 -6.73
N LEU A 412 -13.25 26.94 -7.20
CA LEU A 412 -12.73 27.49 -8.45
C LEU A 412 -11.20 27.44 -8.47
#